data_b3131bb088cc18ecda06de6f4420a946
#
_entry.id   b3131bb088cc18ecda06de6f4420a946
#
_cell.length_a   1.000
_cell.length_b   1.000
_cell.length_c   1.000
_cell.angle_alpha   90.00
_cell.angle_beta   90.00
_cell.angle_gamma   90.00
#
_symmetry.space_group_name_H-M   'P 1'
#
loop_
_entity.id
_entity.type
_entity.pdbx_description
1 polymer ?
#
loop_
_entity_poly.entity_id
_entity_poly.type
_entity_poly.pdbx_seq_one_letter_code
_entity_poly.pdbx_strand_id
1 'polypeptide(L)'
;MTAAPPTPYSVLTFFLLKPEGANDFLDAVKKINEGIKKTGYPQPGPSSWYQLVNGGEGPMYVLAGGRDNWAAFAPNDKTLDQMMEEAYGKEEGAAILTKNRSAIRSSRTETVKFRPDLSYFAPKETASR
;
A
#
# COMPACT_ATOMS: atom_id res chain seq x y z
N MET A 1 -17.69 -16.12 3.73
CA MET A 1 -16.65 -15.20 4.16
C MET A 1 -17.10 -13.75 4.04
N THR A 2 -16.89 -12.97 5.06
CA THR A 2 -17.28 -11.57 5.03
C THR A 2 -16.04 -10.69 4.98
N ALA A 3 -16.16 -9.59 4.27
CA ALA A 3 -15.09 -8.62 4.22
C ALA A 3 -14.97 -7.92 5.57
N ALA A 4 -13.77 -7.54 5.93
CA ALA A 4 -13.57 -6.74 7.13
C ALA A 4 -14.23 -5.38 6.95
N PRO A 5 -14.76 -4.78 8.01
CA PRO A 5 -15.33 -3.44 7.89
C PRO A 5 -14.22 -2.44 7.54
N PRO A 6 -14.58 -1.34 6.89
CA PRO A 6 -13.58 -0.31 6.61
C PRO A 6 -13.01 0.27 7.89
N THR A 7 -11.73 0.61 7.86
CA THR A 7 -11.12 1.31 8.99
C THR A 7 -11.59 2.75 9.00
N PRO A 8 -11.59 3.41 10.18
CA PRO A 8 -12.01 4.82 10.27
C PRO A 8 -11.18 5.75 9.38
N TYR A 9 -9.90 5.45 9.20
CA TYR A 9 -9.03 6.27 8.35
C TYR A 9 -8.32 5.38 7.35
N SER A 10 -8.02 5.93 6.18
CA SER A 10 -7.21 5.25 5.18
C SER A 10 -6.18 6.22 4.63
N VAL A 11 -4.94 5.74 4.55
CA VAL A 11 -3.86 6.48 3.92
C VAL A 11 -3.74 5.98 2.50
N LEU A 12 -3.93 6.86 1.53
CA LEU A 12 -3.87 6.50 0.11
C LEU A 12 -2.60 7.09 -0.48
N THR A 13 -1.75 6.24 -1.01
CA THR A 13 -0.56 6.69 -1.71
C THR A 13 -0.71 6.36 -3.18
N PHE A 14 -0.65 7.38 -4.01
CA PHE A 14 -0.82 7.27 -5.45
C PHE A 14 0.56 7.31 -6.10
N PHE A 15 0.89 6.23 -6.80
CA PHE A 15 2.18 6.11 -7.49
C PHE A 15 1.93 6.22 -8.99
N LEU A 16 2.29 7.37 -9.57
CA LEU A 16 2.27 7.52 -11.01
C LEU A 16 3.63 7.07 -11.54
N LEU A 17 3.62 6.06 -12.40
CA LEU A 17 4.85 5.44 -12.86
C LEU A 17 5.30 6.03 -14.18
N LYS A 18 6.58 5.84 -14.47
CA LYS A 18 7.11 6.12 -15.80
C LYS A 18 6.47 5.16 -16.79
N PRO A 19 6.37 5.54 -18.07
CA PRO A 19 5.67 4.68 -19.03
C PRO A 19 6.21 3.25 -19.10
N GLU A 20 7.50 3.07 -18.89
CA GLU A 20 8.12 1.75 -18.95
C GLU A 20 8.39 1.17 -17.57
N GLY A 21 7.86 1.78 -16.50
CA GLY A 21 8.27 1.43 -15.14
C GLY A 21 7.45 0.37 -14.45
N ALA A 22 6.34 -0.09 -15.05
CA ALA A 22 5.40 -0.94 -14.32
C ALA A 22 6.01 -2.26 -13.87
N ASN A 23 6.76 -2.93 -14.72
CA ASN A 23 7.34 -4.22 -14.35
C ASN A 23 8.32 -4.08 -13.21
N ASP A 24 9.20 -3.08 -13.29
CA ASP A 24 10.19 -2.85 -12.23
C ASP A 24 9.50 -2.50 -10.92
N PHE A 25 8.46 -1.68 -10.99
CA PHE A 25 7.70 -1.30 -9.80
C PHE A 25 7.07 -2.52 -9.15
N LEU A 26 6.38 -3.35 -9.94
CA LEU A 26 5.69 -4.53 -9.41
C LEU A 26 6.66 -5.55 -8.84
N ASP A 27 7.78 -5.78 -9.52
CA ASP A 27 8.80 -6.69 -9.01
C ASP A 27 9.32 -6.23 -7.66
N ALA A 28 9.58 -4.93 -7.54
CA ALA A 28 10.09 -4.39 -6.28
C ALA A 28 9.05 -4.47 -5.17
N VAL A 29 7.78 -4.19 -5.48
CA VAL A 29 6.72 -4.27 -4.47
C VAL A 29 6.59 -5.70 -3.96
N LYS A 30 6.67 -6.69 -4.85
CA LYS A 30 6.60 -8.09 -4.42
C LYS A 30 7.73 -8.43 -3.46
N LYS A 31 8.94 -7.95 -3.76
CA LYS A 31 10.09 -8.21 -2.89
C LYS A 31 9.98 -7.46 -1.56
N ILE A 32 9.43 -6.25 -1.58
CA ILE A 32 9.18 -5.52 -0.35
C ILE A 32 8.18 -6.28 0.52
N ASN A 33 7.11 -6.79 -0.07
CA ASN A 33 6.12 -7.57 0.67
C ASN A 33 6.73 -8.83 1.26
N GLU A 34 7.59 -9.51 0.51
CA GLU A 34 8.29 -10.68 1.02
C GLU A 34 9.20 -10.32 2.18
N GLY A 35 9.88 -9.16 2.08
CA GLY A 35 10.73 -8.69 3.15
C GLY A 35 9.94 -8.38 4.42
N ILE A 36 8.77 -7.81 4.27
CA ILE A 36 7.89 -7.53 5.41
C ILE A 36 7.54 -8.83 6.11
N LYS A 37 7.14 -9.85 5.37
CA LYS A 37 6.79 -11.14 5.95
C LYS A 37 8.00 -11.81 6.61
N LYS A 38 9.14 -11.73 5.95
CA LYS A 38 10.35 -12.40 6.40
C LYS A 38 10.87 -11.83 7.70
N THR A 39 10.76 -10.51 7.88
CA THR A 39 11.31 -9.85 9.05
C THR A 39 10.28 -9.56 10.12
N GLY A 40 8.98 -9.76 9.84
CA GLY A 40 7.94 -9.41 10.79
C GLY A 40 7.79 -7.91 10.97
N TYR A 41 8.11 -7.14 9.94
CA TYR A 41 8.05 -5.69 9.98
C TYR A 41 6.63 -5.24 10.38
N PRO A 42 6.49 -4.40 11.42
CA PRO A 42 5.16 -4.04 11.90
C PRO A 42 4.36 -3.27 10.88
N GLN A 43 3.08 -3.62 10.78
CA GLN A 43 2.14 -2.94 9.89
C GLN A 43 1.10 -2.23 10.75
N PRO A 44 0.85 -0.93 10.50
CA PRO A 44 -0.10 -0.17 11.33
C PRO A 44 -1.55 -0.52 11.08
N GLY A 45 -1.84 -1.33 10.07
CA GLY A 45 -3.19 -1.75 9.75
C GLY A 45 -3.19 -2.54 8.47
N PRO A 46 -4.37 -2.97 8.00
CA PRO A 46 -4.46 -3.70 6.75
C PRO A 46 -4.10 -2.79 5.57
N SER A 47 -3.60 -3.39 4.51
CA SER A 47 -3.27 -2.63 3.31
C SER A 47 -3.77 -3.37 2.08
N SER A 48 -4.06 -2.60 1.03
CA SER A 48 -4.53 -3.14 -0.25
C SER A 48 -3.94 -2.32 -1.37
N TRP A 49 -3.65 -3.00 -2.47
CA TRP A 49 -3.16 -2.35 -3.68
C TRP A 49 -4.26 -2.29 -4.71
N TYR A 50 -4.33 -1.20 -5.42
CA TYR A 50 -5.27 -1.01 -6.52
C TYR A 50 -4.51 -0.54 -7.75
N GLN A 51 -4.99 -0.93 -8.91
CA GLN A 51 -4.44 -0.50 -10.18
C GLN A 51 -5.47 0.35 -10.89
N LEU A 52 -5.04 1.52 -11.37
CA LEU A 52 -5.93 2.36 -12.18
C LEU A 52 -6.11 1.69 -13.54
N VAL A 53 -7.35 1.35 -13.88
CA VAL A 53 -7.64 0.66 -15.14
C VAL A 53 -8.37 1.56 -16.13
N ASN A 54 -8.88 2.71 -15.68
CA ASN A 54 -9.63 3.60 -16.56
C ASN A 54 -9.59 5.02 -16.02
N GLY A 55 -9.36 5.97 -16.89
CA GLY A 55 -9.32 7.38 -16.52
C GLY A 55 -7.98 7.81 -15.95
N GLY A 56 -7.77 9.12 -15.85
CA GLY A 56 -6.57 9.68 -15.28
C GLY A 56 -5.32 9.41 -16.07
N GLU A 57 -4.19 9.65 -15.42
CA GLU A 57 -2.89 9.34 -16.01
C GLU A 57 -2.44 7.96 -15.56
N GLY A 58 -1.72 7.26 -16.40
CA GLY A 58 -1.22 5.94 -16.07
C GLY A 58 0.15 5.73 -16.64
N PRO A 59 0.80 4.64 -16.23
CA PRO A 59 0.34 3.64 -15.27
C PRO A 59 0.29 4.18 -13.86
N MET A 60 -0.74 3.82 -13.11
CA MET A 60 -0.88 4.29 -11.74
C MET A 60 -1.32 3.16 -10.83
N TYR A 61 -0.68 3.06 -9.67
CA TYR A 61 -1.05 2.12 -8.61
C TYR A 61 -1.32 2.89 -7.34
N VAL A 62 -2.26 2.41 -6.55
CA VAL A 62 -2.66 3.06 -5.31
C VAL A 62 -2.52 2.07 -4.17
N LEU A 63 -1.79 2.48 -3.13
CA LEU A 63 -1.70 1.69 -1.89
C LEU A 63 -2.63 2.32 -0.88
N ALA A 64 -3.58 1.52 -0.38
CA ALA A 64 -4.51 1.97 0.64
C ALA A 64 -4.17 1.27 1.94
N GLY A 65 -3.81 2.03 2.97
CA GLY A 65 -3.48 1.49 4.28
C GLY A 65 -4.46 1.96 5.32
N GLY A 66 -5.13 1.02 6.02
CA GLY A 66 -6.11 1.36 7.03
C GLY A 66 -5.47 1.76 8.35
N ARG A 67 -6.15 2.63 9.08
CA ARG A 67 -5.73 3.05 10.42
C ARG A 67 -6.96 3.11 11.31
N ASP A 68 -6.86 2.55 12.52
CA ASP A 68 -7.98 2.53 13.44
C ASP A 68 -8.14 3.84 14.21
N ASN A 69 -7.04 4.52 14.45
CA ASN A 69 -7.06 5.75 15.22
C ASN A 69 -5.79 6.54 14.93
N TRP A 70 -5.68 7.73 15.53
CA TRP A 70 -4.54 8.60 15.28
C TRP A 70 -3.22 8.02 15.76
N ALA A 71 -3.24 7.19 16.80
CA ALA A 71 -2.00 6.57 17.28
C ALA A 71 -1.38 5.64 16.24
N ALA A 72 -2.20 5.08 15.36
CA ALA A 72 -1.71 4.19 14.31
C ALA A 72 -0.93 4.91 13.22
N PHE A 73 -0.88 6.24 13.26
CA PHE A 73 -0.07 7.02 12.32
C PHE A 73 1.37 7.20 12.81
N ALA A 74 1.68 6.75 14.01
CA ALA A 74 3.04 6.87 14.51
C ALA A 74 4.01 6.09 13.62
N PRO A 75 5.21 6.65 13.35
CA PRO A 75 6.17 5.94 12.51
C PRO A 75 6.73 4.72 13.23
N ASN A 76 7.15 3.73 12.44
CA ASN A 76 7.85 2.58 12.98
C ASN A 76 9.23 3.00 13.47
N ASP A 77 9.73 2.29 14.48
CA ASP A 77 11.10 2.50 14.94
C ASP A 77 12.10 2.15 13.85
N LYS A 78 11.81 1.09 13.09
CA LYS A 78 12.67 0.64 12.01
C LYS A 78 12.17 1.20 10.69
N THR A 79 13.08 1.76 9.89
CA THR A 79 12.70 2.30 8.59
C THR A 79 12.56 1.20 7.55
N LEU A 80 11.94 1.54 6.42
CA LEU A 80 11.83 0.60 5.30
C LEU A 80 13.21 0.18 4.82
N ASP A 81 14.16 1.12 4.74
CA ASP A 81 15.52 0.83 4.33
C ASP A 81 16.15 -0.21 5.26
N GLN A 82 15.98 -0.03 6.57
CA GLN A 82 16.51 -0.98 7.55
C GLN A 82 15.86 -2.35 7.43
N MET A 83 14.56 -2.40 7.20
CA MET A 83 13.87 -3.66 7.01
C MET A 83 14.39 -4.40 5.77
N MET A 84 14.61 -3.69 4.67
CA MET A 84 15.10 -4.30 3.46
C MET A 84 16.53 -4.78 3.62
N GLU A 85 17.34 -4.05 4.38
CA GLU A 85 18.69 -4.51 4.69
C GLU A 85 18.67 -5.79 5.51
N GLU A 86 17.76 -5.86 6.48
CA GLU A 86 17.61 -7.05 7.29
C GLU A 86 17.14 -8.25 6.46
N ALA A 87 16.21 -8.03 5.53
CA ALA A 87 15.62 -9.10 4.74
C ALA A 87 16.56 -9.62 3.65
N TYR A 88 17.32 -8.74 3.01
CA TYR A 88 18.06 -9.08 1.79
C TYR A 88 19.55 -8.74 1.84
N GLY A 89 20.01 -8.06 2.90
CA GLY A 89 21.36 -7.56 2.94
C GLY A 89 21.44 -6.14 2.42
N LYS A 90 22.56 -5.48 2.74
CA LYS A 90 22.68 -4.06 2.48
C LYS A 90 22.62 -3.72 1.00
N GLU A 91 23.35 -4.46 0.18
CA GLU A 91 23.43 -4.15 -1.24
C GLU A 91 22.15 -4.51 -1.99
N GLU A 92 21.65 -5.71 -1.77
CA GLU A 92 20.44 -6.15 -2.47
C GLU A 92 19.22 -5.36 -2.01
N GLY A 93 19.09 -5.11 -0.71
CA GLY A 93 17.98 -4.31 -0.20
C GLY A 93 17.97 -2.92 -0.79
N ALA A 94 19.13 -2.27 -0.87
CA ALA A 94 19.24 -0.94 -1.46
C ALA A 94 18.91 -0.98 -2.96
N ALA A 95 19.34 -2.02 -3.65
CA ALA A 95 19.07 -2.14 -5.09
C ALA A 95 17.58 -2.29 -5.37
N ILE A 96 16.87 -3.07 -4.55
CA ILE A 96 15.42 -3.24 -4.72
C ILE A 96 14.71 -1.90 -4.53
N LEU A 97 15.07 -1.14 -3.50
CA LEU A 97 14.43 0.14 -3.23
C LEU A 97 14.75 1.16 -4.32
N THR A 98 15.97 1.15 -4.83
CA THR A 98 16.36 2.03 -5.92
C THR A 98 15.54 1.72 -7.17
N LYS A 99 15.37 0.42 -7.48
CA LYS A 99 14.55 0.00 -8.62
C LYS A 99 13.12 0.49 -8.47
N ASN A 100 12.56 0.38 -7.26
CA ASN A 100 11.22 0.85 -6.97
C ASN A 100 11.12 2.36 -7.21
N ARG A 101 12.02 3.12 -6.62
CA ARG A 101 11.99 4.58 -6.72
C ARG A 101 12.20 5.06 -8.15
N SER A 102 13.08 4.37 -8.88
CA SER A 102 13.38 4.77 -10.25
C SER A 102 12.21 4.58 -11.20
N ALA A 103 11.30 3.68 -10.87
CA ALA A 103 10.12 3.43 -11.71
C ALA A 103 9.03 4.47 -11.48
N ILE A 104 9.11 5.26 -10.41
CA ILE A 104 8.06 6.20 -10.04
C ILE A 104 8.35 7.56 -10.67
N ARG A 105 7.36 8.10 -11.37
CA ARG A 105 7.44 9.45 -11.91
C ARG A 105 7.07 10.49 -10.86
N SER A 106 6.00 10.22 -10.12
CA SER A 106 5.58 11.08 -9.03
C SER A 106 4.70 10.29 -8.08
N SER A 107 4.58 10.77 -6.84
CA SER A 107 3.68 10.15 -5.88
C SER A 107 3.08 11.23 -4.98
N ARG A 108 1.91 10.92 -4.45
CA ARG A 108 1.28 11.77 -3.45
C ARG A 108 0.56 10.91 -2.45
N THR A 109 0.43 11.42 -1.23
CA THR A 109 -0.24 10.69 -0.15
C THR A 109 -1.36 11.56 0.40
N GLU A 110 -2.53 10.95 0.58
CA GLU A 110 -3.70 11.61 1.12
C GLU A 110 -4.30 10.72 2.19
N THR A 111 -4.83 11.33 3.25
CA THR A 111 -5.52 10.58 4.29
C THR A 111 -7.00 10.92 4.22
N VAL A 112 -7.83 9.87 4.18
CA VAL A 112 -9.29 10.04 4.09
C VAL A 112 -9.93 9.41 5.30
N LYS A 113 -11.10 9.95 5.68
CA LYS A 113 -11.87 9.45 6.80
C LYS A 113 -13.11 8.76 6.25
N PHE A 114 -13.39 7.56 6.78
CA PHE A 114 -14.59 6.84 6.37
C PHE A 114 -15.82 7.57 6.90
N ARG A 115 -16.82 7.75 6.06
CA ARG A 115 -18.06 8.43 6.40
C ARG A 115 -19.23 7.45 6.27
N PRO A 116 -19.53 6.71 7.32
CA PRO A 116 -20.66 5.76 7.25
C PRO A 116 -21.99 6.45 7.03
N ASP A 117 -22.12 7.71 7.50
CA ASP A 117 -23.35 8.48 7.32
C ASP A 117 -23.65 8.83 5.87
N LEU A 118 -22.63 8.81 5.01
CA LEU A 118 -22.79 9.11 3.59
C LEU A 118 -22.70 7.86 2.72
N SER A 119 -22.44 6.71 3.32
CA SER A 119 -22.13 5.51 2.58
C SER A 119 -23.35 4.58 2.56
N TYR A 120 -23.43 3.75 1.52
CA TYR A 120 -24.49 2.77 1.39
C TYR A 120 -23.89 1.37 1.30
N PHE A 121 -24.46 0.45 2.06
CA PHE A 121 -24.03 -0.94 2.00
C PHE A 121 -25.24 -1.80 1.70
N ALA A 122 -25.10 -2.72 0.75
CA ALA A 122 -26.18 -3.63 0.40
C ALA A 122 -26.52 -4.52 1.58
N PRO A 123 -27.79 -4.91 1.75
CA PRO A 123 -28.15 -5.81 2.84
C PRO A 123 -27.44 -7.14 2.71
N LYS A 124 -27.01 -7.65 3.87
CA LYS A 124 -26.21 -8.83 3.90
C LYS A 124 -26.94 -10.09 3.47
N GLU A 125 -28.20 -10.19 3.80
CA GLU A 125 -28.92 -11.38 3.51
C GLU A 125 -29.14 -11.60 2.06
N THR A 126 -28.92 -10.59 1.26
CA THR A 126 -29.03 -10.79 -0.17
C THR A 126 -28.16 -11.92 -0.63
N ALA A 127 -27.15 -12.25 0.12
CA ALA A 127 -26.32 -13.37 -0.24
C ALA A 127 -27.04 -14.68 -0.26
N SER A 128 -28.18 -14.74 0.34
CA SER A 128 -28.90 -15.99 0.40
C SER A 128 -29.49 -16.39 -0.93
N ARG A 129 -29.43 -15.55 -1.93
CA ARG A 129 -29.98 -15.93 -3.18
C ARG A 129 -29.16 -16.81 -3.97
#